data_c29676d93f76c61e669ee3d9b87ca73a
#
_entry.id   c29676d93f76c61e669ee3d9b87ca73a
#
_cell.length_a   1.000
_cell.length_b   1.000
_cell.length_c   1.000
_cell.angle_alpha   90.00
_cell.angle_beta   90.00
_cell.angle_gamma   90.00
#
_symmetry.space_group_name_H-M   'P 1'
#
loop_
_entity.id
_entity.type
_entity.pdbx_description
1 polymer ?
#
loop_
_entity_poly.entity_id
_entity_poly.type
_entity_poly.pdbx_seq_one_letter_code
_entity_poly.pdbx_strand_id
1 'polypeptide(L)'
;MSQRKAVLYRMKLPDHECPYGLLAKRMLEDSGIPFEDRLLTSRDEVDAFQAEQGVSTTPQIFIDGERIGGSEELAEYLETAD
;
A
#
# COMPACT_ATOMS: atom_id res chain seq x y z
N MET A 1 3.73 16.80 -18.15
CA MET A 1 3.18 16.58 -16.81
C MET A 1 3.17 15.14 -16.47
N SER A 2 3.76 14.81 -15.37
CA SER A 2 3.78 13.44 -14.91
C SER A 2 2.59 13.19 -13.99
N GLN A 3 1.88 12.10 -14.24
CA GLN A 3 0.87 11.61 -13.33
C GLN A 3 1.51 10.65 -12.36
N ARG A 4 1.21 10.81 -11.10
CA ARG A 4 1.66 9.86 -10.11
C ARG A 4 0.92 8.54 -10.28
N LYS A 5 1.64 7.45 -10.10
CA LYS A 5 1.03 6.13 -10.16
C LYS A 5 1.46 5.36 -8.92
N ALA A 6 0.50 4.86 -8.19
CA ALA A 6 0.75 4.15 -6.95
C ALA A 6 0.57 2.65 -7.14
N VAL A 7 1.27 1.88 -6.31
CA VAL A 7 1.05 0.44 -6.19
C VAL A 7 0.83 0.17 -4.71
N LEU A 8 -0.28 -0.47 -4.40
CA LEU A 8 -0.65 -0.80 -3.04
C LEU A 8 -0.56 -2.31 -2.83
N TYR A 9 0.29 -2.72 -1.89
CA TYR A 9 0.36 -4.12 -1.48
C TYR A 9 -0.35 -4.25 -0.15
N ARG A 10 -1.44 -4.99 -0.11
CA ARG A 10 -2.19 -5.19 1.12
C ARG A 10 -2.54 -6.65 1.34
N MET A 11 -2.69 -7.02 2.60
CA MET A 11 -2.97 -8.38 2.99
C MET A 11 -4.48 -8.62 3.01
N LYS A 12 -4.90 -9.69 2.33
CA LYS A 12 -6.29 -10.14 2.38
C LYS A 12 -6.29 -11.66 2.44
N LEU A 13 -6.29 -12.18 3.66
CA LEU A 13 -6.34 -13.62 3.88
C LEU A 13 -7.80 -14.09 3.94
N PRO A 14 -8.05 -15.38 3.72
CA PRO A 14 -9.43 -15.88 3.71
C PRO A 14 -10.22 -15.56 4.97
N ASP A 15 -9.55 -15.50 6.12
CA ASP A 15 -10.20 -15.27 7.41
C ASP A 15 -9.80 -13.95 8.06
N HIS A 16 -9.03 -13.12 7.35
CA HIS A 16 -8.54 -11.88 7.94
C HIS A 16 -8.14 -10.87 6.86
N GLU A 17 -8.72 -9.69 6.93
CA GLU A 17 -8.35 -8.59 6.06
C GLU A 17 -7.87 -7.42 6.92
N CYS A 18 -6.66 -6.95 6.65
CA CYS A 18 -6.06 -5.87 7.44
C CYS A 18 -6.81 -4.56 7.22
N PRO A 19 -7.37 -3.95 8.27
CA PRO A 19 -8.10 -2.69 8.12
C PRO A 19 -7.23 -1.53 7.65
N TYR A 20 -5.95 -1.56 7.96
CA TYR A 20 -5.03 -0.52 7.49
C TYR A 20 -4.83 -0.58 5.97
N GLY A 21 -4.93 -1.77 5.39
CA GLY A 21 -4.87 -1.92 3.95
C GLY A 21 -6.08 -1.28 3.27
N LEU A 22 -7.25 -1.48 3.84
CA LEU A 22 -8.47 -0.84 3.34
C LEU A 22 -8.41 0.67 3.49
N LEU A 23 -7.87 1.15 4.60
CA LEU A 23 -7.69 2.57 4.82
C LEU A 23 -6.77 3.18 3.77
N ALA A 24 -5.65 2.53 3.48
CA ALA A 24 -4.72 3.01 2.47
C ALA A 24 -5.37 3.06 1.09
N LYS A 25 -6.15 2.03 0.76
CA LYS A 25 -6.89 2.00 -0.51
C LYS A 25 -7.84 3.18 -0.62
N ARG A 26 -8.58 3.44 0.44
CA ARG A 26 -9.53 4.55 0.47
C ARG A 26 -8.82 5.90 0.33
N MET A 27 -7.69 6.05 0.99
CA MET A 27 -6.93 7.29 0.89
C MET A 27 -6.45 7.55 -0.55
N LEU A 28 -6.00 6.50 -1.23
CA LEU A 28 -5.57 6.65 -2.62
C LEU A 28 -6.76 6.99 -3.53
N GLU A 29 -7.90 6.35 -3.30
CA GLU A 29 -9.10 6.65 -4.07
C GLU A 29 -9.54 8.10 -3.87
N ASP A 30 -9.54 8.56 -2.63
CA ASP A 30 -9.97 9.91 -2.30
C ASP A 30 -9.01 10.97 -2.83
N SER A 31 -7.73 10.64 -2.94
CA SER A 31 -6.72 11.58 -3.44
C SER A 31 -6.72 11.69 -4.97
N GLY A 32 -7.39 10.78 -5.66
CA GLY A 32 -7.42 10.77 -7.11
C GLY A 32 -6.15 10.24 -7.76
N ILE A 33 -5.28 9.60 -6.99
CA ILE A 33 -4.07 9.00 -7.55
C ILE A 33 -4.40 7.62 -8.09
N PRO A 34 -4.16 7.35 -9.38
CA PRO A 34 -4.37 6.00 -9.93
C PRO A 34 -3.44 5.01 -9.23
N PHE A 35 -3.97 3.85 -8.89
CA PHE A 35 -3.15 2.86 -8.20
C PHE A 35 -3.51 1.44 -8.62
N GLU A 36 -2.53 0.55 -8.45
CA GLU A 36 -2.74 -0.87 -8.65
C GLU A 36 -2.88 -1.52 -7.28
N ASP A 37 -3.96 -2.26 -7.08
CA ASP A 37 -4.24 -2.93 -5.81
C ASP A 37 -3.75 -4.37 -5.91
N ARG A 38 -2.63 -4.65 -5.27
CA ARG A 38 -2.03 -5.99 -5.29
C ARG A 38 -2.28 -6.69 -3.98
N LEU A 39 -3.10 -7.72 -4.03
CA LEU A 39 -3.49 -8.47 -2.85
C LEU A 39 -2.49 -9.59 -2.53
N LEU A 40 -2.10 -9.65 -1.28
CA LEU A 40 -1.31 -10.77 -0.75
C LEU A 40 -2.33 -11.68 -0.07
N THR A 41 -2.63 -12.81 -0.69
CA THR A 41 -3.77 -13.63 -0.31
C THR A 41 -3.43 -14.87 0.49
N SER A 42 -2.15 -15.10 0.77
CA SER A 42 -1.70 -16.20 1.62
C SER A 42 -0.59 -15.75 2.53
N ARG A 43 -0.38 -16.49 3.61
CA ARG A 43 0.72 -16.22 4.53
C ARG A 43 2.06 -16.29 3.83
N ASP A 44 2.21 -17.27 2.94
CA ASP A 44 3.46 -17.42 2.20
C ASP A 44 3.74 -16.19 1.34
N GLU A 45 2.72 -15.65 0.69
CA GLU A 45 2.87 -14.44 -0.10
C GLU A 45 3.24 -13.25 0.77
N VAL A 46 2.60 -13.11 1.93
CA VAL A 46 2.90 -12.02 2.84
C VAL A 46 4.34 -12.11 3.32
N ASP A 47 4.75 -13.30 3.77
CA ASP A 47 6.10 -13.51 4.28
C ASP A 47 7.16 -13.26 3.20
N ALA A 48 6.91 -13.75 1.99
CA ALA A 48 7.83 -13.54 0.87
C ALA A 48 7.95 -12.06 0.52
N PHE A 49 6.84 -11.36 0.50
CA PHE A 49 6.83 -9.93 0.21
C PHE A 49 7.62 -9.15 1.28
N GLN A 50 7.36 -9.46 2.55
CA GLN A 50 8.04 -8.77 3.65
C GLN A 50 9.55 -9.00 3.61
N ALA A 51 9.95 -10.24 3.33
CA ALA A 51 11.37 -10.56 3.24
C ALA A 51 12.02 -9.86 2.04
N GLU A 52 11.34 -9.84 0.90
CA GLU A 52 11.87 -9.21 -0.32
C GLU A 52 12.03 -7.71 -0.14
N GLN A 53 11.07 -7.07 0.52
CA GLN A 53 11.09 -5.62 0.70
C GLN A 53 11.83 -5.18 1.96
N GLY A 54 12.23 -6.11 2.81
CA GLY A 54 12.90 -5.79 4.05
C GLY A 54 12.01 -5.07 5.05
N VAL A 55 10.72 -5.40 5.04
CA VAL A 55 9.73 -4.78 5.92
C VAL A 55 9.04 -5.85 6.76
N SER A 56 8.41 -5.44 7.84
CA SER A 56 7.71 -6.35 8.75
C SER A 56 6.21 -6.07 8.85
N THR A 57 5.71 -5.13 8.06
CA THR A 57 4.30 -4.72 8.13
C THR A 57 3.67 -4.61 6.76
N THR A 58 2.34 -4.69 6.72
CA THR A 58 1.51 -4.36 5.57
C THR A 58 0.41 -3.43 6.07
N PRO A 59 -0.15 -2.58 5.22
CA PRO A 59 0.12 -2.42 3.79
C PRO A 59 1.43 -1.70 3.51
N GLN A 60 1.89 -1.81 2.26
CA GLN A 60 3.03 -1.04 1.77
C GLN A 60 2.62 -0.37 0.48
N ILE A 61 2.90 0.91 0.38
CA ILE A 61 2.50 1.72 -0.77
C ILE A 61 3.74 2.25 -1.46
N PHE A 62 3.76 2.13 -2.79
CA PHE A 62 4.82 2.70 -3.63
C PHE A 62 4.18 3.76 -4.52
N ILE A 63 4.82 4.90 -4.65
CA ILE A 63 4.37 5.95 -5.57
C ILE A 63 5.54 6.31 -6.48
N ASP A 64 5.32 6.16 -7.79
CA ASP A 64 6.34 6.39 -8.81
C ASP A 64 7.60 5.57 -8.56
N GLY A 65 7.41 4.36 -8.06
CA GLY A 65 8.52 3.44 -7.82
C GLY A 65 9.23 3.63 -6.48
N GLU A 66 8.82 4.63 -5.71
CA GLU A 66 9.41 4.91 -4.41
C GLU A 66 8.53 4.39 -3.28
N ARG A 67 9.11 3.64 -2.36
CA ARG A 67 8.35 3.10 -1.24
C ARG A 67 8.00 4.23 -0.25
N ILE A 68 6.70 4.44 -0.07
CA ILE A 68 6.22 5.45 0.87
C ILE A 68 6.08 4.84 2.27
N GLY A 69 5.59 3.61 2.35
CA GLY A 69 5.40 2.94 3.63
C GLY A 69 3.97 2.47 3.80
N GLY A 70 3.49 2.44 5.03
CA GLY A 70 2.14 2.01 5.36
C GLY A 70 1.13 3.15 5.31
N SER A 71 -0.05 2.92 5.92
CA SER A 71 -1.13 3.90 5.88
C SER A 71 -0.77 5.21 6.56
N GLU A 72 0.00 5.17 7.65
CA GLU A 72 0.41 6.40 8.33
C GLU A 72 1.34 7.23 7.46
N GLU A 73 2.32 6.59 6.84
CA GLU A 73 3.26 7.26 5.96
C GLU A 73 2.55 7.81 4.73
N LEU A 74 1.56 7.07 4.23
CA LEU A 74 0.75 7.54 3.11
C LEU A 74 -0.04 8.79 3.49
N ALA A 75 -0.62 8.81 4.68
CA ALA A 75 -1.35 9.98 5.15
C ALA A 75 -0.45 11.21 5.22
N GLU A 76 0.75 11.05 5.74
CA GLU A 76 1.72 12.13 5.80
C GLU A 76 2.12 12.61 4.40
N TYR A 77 2.34 11.65 3.50
CA TYR A 77 2.71 11.98 2.12
C TYR A 77 1.62 12.80 1.43
N LEU A 78 0.37 12.38 1.59
CA LEU A 78 -0.77 13.08 0.97
C LEU A 78 -1.00 14.46 1.59
N GLU A 79 -0.70 14.60 2.87
CA GLU A 79 -0.85 15.86 3.58
C GLU A 79 0.17 16.89 3.11
N THR A 80 1.39 16.47 2.78
CA THR A 80 2.47 17.36 2.38
C THR A 80 2.61 17.49 0.86
N ALA A 81 1.98 16.63 0.10
CA ALA A 81 2.06 16.65 -1.37
C ALA A 81 0.99 17.57 -1.93
N ASP A 82 1.41 18.53 -2.68
CA ASP A 82 0.50 19.46 -3.34
C ASP A 82 0.38 19.16 -4.81
#